data_4e64f96667eda1978f8d0affd4312758
#
_entry.id   4e64f96667eda1978f8d0affd4312758
#
_cell.length_a   1.000
_cell.length_b   1.000
_cell.length_c   1.000
_cell.angle_alpha   90.00
_cell.angle_beta   90.00
_cell.angle_gamma   90.00
#
_symmetry.space_group_name_H-M   'P 1'
#
loop_
_entity.id
_entity.type
_entity.pdbx_description
1 polymer ?
#
loop_
_entity_poly.entity_id
_entity_poly.type
_entity_poly.pdbx_seq_one_letter_code
_entity_poly.pdbx_strand_id
1 'polypeptide(L)'
;MGINSTSDPHEIFYKDNELDLSVISDLSRRHFRIISSHGQFLKIKDRINNSDQLKKKLINLRPKDVYYSTSIYLNPTTVGPRGKERSILTKSGIVMKNDIAFDLDREPLSIRNLEKARKDCKRLIDFMDDKGSSLKYIAFSGSKGFHVIYDDKEGVAIADPFEREMQLIRIRKELVK
;
A
#
# COMPACT_ATOMS: atom_id res chain seq x y z
N MET A 1 36.85 27.80 -3.74
CA MET A 1 36.23 26.89 -2.74
C MET A 1 35.02 26.29 -3.35
N GLY A 2 35.13 25.04 -3.83
CA GLY A 2 34.04 24.33 -4.44
C GLY A 2 33.11 23.82 -3.34
N ILE A 3 31.83 24.27 -3.36
CA ILE A 3 30.77 23.68 -2.59
C ILE A 3 30.46 22.37 -3.31
N ASN A 4 30.92 21.23 -2.75
CA ASN A 4 30.42 19.93 -3.14
C ASN A 4 28.93 19.90 -2.78
N SER A 5 28.06 20.20 -3.73
CA SER A 5 26.64 19.91 -3.59
C SER A 5 26.50 18.38 -3.61
N THR A 6 26.48 17.76 -2.44
CA THR A 6 26.06 16.38 -2.32
C THR A 6 24.59 16.36 -2.75
N SER A 7 24.35 15.91 -3.97
CA SER A 7 22.99 15.74 -4.50
C SER A 7 22.18 14.88 -3.52
N ASP A 8 20.97 15.34 -3.21
CA ASP A 8 20.05 14.62 -2.31
C ASP A 8 19.86 13.17 -2.83
N PRO A 9 20.15 12.13 -2.03
CA PRO A 9 19.99 10.73 -2.44
C PRO A 9 18.59 10.43 -2.99
N HIS A 10 17.57 11.10 -2.49
CA HIS A 10 16.20 10.97 -2.99
C HIS A 10 16.05 11.57 -4.39
N GLU A 11 16.75 12.68 -4.68
CA GLU A 11 16.75 13.27 -6.01
C GLU A 11 17.35 12.33 -7.04
N ILE A 12 18.49 11.72 -6.71
CA ILE A 12 19.17 10.73 -7.56
C ILE A 12 18.24 9.56 -7.80
N PHE A 13 17.64 8.99 -6.73
CA PHE A 13 16.74 7.85 -6.84
C PHE A 13 15.58 8.11 -7.81
N TYR A 14 14.90 9.25 -7.67
CA TYR A 14 13.73 9.55 -8.50
C TYR A 14 14.05 9.98 -9.94
N LYS A 15 15.28 10.44 -10.19
CA LYS A 15 15.73 10.78 -11.56
C LYS A 15 16.27 9.57 -12.31
N ASP A 16 17.07 8.74 -11.64
CA ASP A 16 17.90 7.74 -12.29
C ASP A 16 17.23 6.35 -12.30
N ASN A 17 16.20 6.12 -11.46
CA ASN A 17 15.51 4.85 -11.43
C ASN A 17 14.17 4.89 -12.18
N GLU A 18 13.93 3.85 -12.94
CA GLU A 18 12.63 3.61 -13.53
C GLU A 18 11.68 3.06 -12.46
N LEU A 19 10.65 3.84 -12.11
CA LEU A 19 9.65 3.40 -11.16
C LEU A 19 8.64 2.48 -11.86
N ASP A 20 8.68 1.19 -11.53
CA ASP A 20 7.64 0.26 -11.95
C ASP A 20 6.41 0.42 -11.04
N LEU A 21 5.37 1.03 -11.58
CA LEU A 21 4.09 1.26 -10.91
C LEU A 21 3.00 0.31 -11.43
N SER A 22 3.34 -0.66 -12.26
CA SER A 22 2.39 -1.59 -12.89
C SER A 22 1.67 -2.49 -11.88
N VAL A 23 2.31 -2.75 -10.75
CA VAL A 23 1.73 -3.54 -9.65
C VAL A 23 0.54 -2.87 -8.97
N ILE A 24 0.36 -1.55 -9.15
CA ILE A 24 -0.73 -0.80 -8.52
C ILE A 24 -1.89 -0.69 -9.50
N SER A 25 -2.88 -1.56 -9.36
CA SER A 25 -4.13 -1.48 -10.11
C SER A 25 -5.02 -0.33 -9.63
N ASP A 26 -5.93 0.14 -10.49
CA ASP A 26 -6.97 1.12 -10.16
C ASP A 26 -6.44 2.45 -9.58
N LEU A 27 -5.33 2.96 -10.13
CA LEU A 27 -4.67 4.18 -9.65
C LEU A 27 -5.63 5.35 -9.42
N SER A 28 -6.59 5.57 -10.32
CA SER A 28 -7.57 6.68 -10.23
C SER A 28 -8.56 6.55 -9.07
N ARG A 29 -8.58 5.40 -8.42
CA ARG A 29 -9.46 5.08 -7.29
C ARG A 29 -8.72 4.80 -5.99
N ARG A 30 -7.39 4.94 -5.99
CA ARG A 30 -6.55 4.78 -4.82
C ARG A 30 -6.23 6.12 -4.16
N HIS A 31 -6.12 6.05 -2.85
CA HIS A 31 -5.67 7.16 -2.04
C HIS A 31 -4.18 7.02 -1.77
N PHE A 32 -3.42 8.10 -1.99
CA PHE A 32 -1.97 8.11 -1.82
C PHE A 32 -1.55 9.00 -0.66
N ARG A 33 -0.56 8.53 0.08
CA ARG A 33 0.15 9.30 1.11
C ARG A 33 1.64 9.14 0.94
N ILE A 34 2.38 10.12 1.43
CA ILE A 34 3.84 10.14 1.37
C ILE A 34 4.42 10.56 2.72
N ILE A 35 5.65 10.13 2.98
CA ILE A 35 6.52 10.80 3.95
C ILE A 35 7.43 11.72 3.16
N SER A 36 7.36 13.03 3.41
CA SER A 36 8.20 14.03 2.76
C SER A 36 9.67 13.88 3.16
N SER A 37 10.59 14.55 2.45
CA SER A 37 12.00 14.64 2.82
C SER A 37 12.22 15.13 4.26
N HIS A 38 11.29 15.93 4.78
CA HIS A 38 11.30 16.45 6.16
C HIS A 38 10.57 15.53 7.18
N GLY A 39 10.18 14.31 6.79
CA GLY A 39 9.51 13.36 7.68
C GLY A 39 8.02 13.61 7.92
N GLN A 40 7.39 14.54 7.21
CA GLN A 40 5.97 14.83 7.37
C GLN A 40 5.11 13.81 6.61
N PHE A 41 4.07 13.29 7.27
CA PHE A 41 3.11 12.38 6.64
C PHE A 41 2.02 13.18 5.93
N LEU A 42 2.10 13.25 4.61
CA LEU A 42 1.26 14.09 3.77
C LEU A 42 0.33 13.27 2.87
N LYS A 43 -0.83 13.84 2.55
CA LYS A 43 -1.78 13.29 1.58
C LYS A 43 -1.52 13.89 0.20
N ILE A 44 -1.51 13.04 -0.83
CA ILE A 44 -1.64 13.51 -2.22
C ILE A 44 -3.12 13.85 -2.45
N LYS A 45 -3.42 15.14 -2.62
CA LYS A 45 -4.80 15.64 -2.71
C LYS A 45 -5.43 15.40 -4.08
N ASP A 46 -4.62 15.31 -5.12
CA ASP A 46 -5.11 15.13 -6.48
C ASP A 46 -5.47 13.67 -6.75
N ARG A 47 -6.43 13.47 -7.66
CA ARG A 47 -6.69 12.15 -8.21
C ARG A 47 -5.56 11.77 -9.16
N ILE A 48 -5.00 10.60 -9.00
CA ILE A 48 -3.95 10.05 -9.84
C ILE A 48 -4.61 9.16 -10.89
N ASN A 49 -4.65 9.59 -12.14
CA ASN A 49 -5.38 8.86 -13.18
C ASN A 49 -4.55 7.77 -13.86
N ASN A 50 -3.23 7.91 -13.89
CA ASN A 50 -2.33 6.95 -14.52
C ASN A 50 -0.93 6.97 -13.87
N SER A 51 -0.09 6.02 -14.23
CA SER A 51 1.28 5.86 -13.72
C SER A 51 2.19 7.06 -14.04
N ASP A 52 2.06 7.66 -15.22
CA ASP A 52 2.89 8.82 -15.59
C ASP A 52 2.61 10.03 -14.71
N GLN A 53 1.33 10.25 -14.37
CA GLN A 53 0.95 11.33 -13.45
C GLN A 53 1.50 11.06 -12.04
N LEU A 54 1.44 9.82 -11.57
CA LEU A 54 2.04 9.45 -10.28
C LEU A 54 3.55 9.63 -10.32
N LYS A 55 4.23 9.11 -11.35
CA LYS A 55 5.68 9.23 -11.54
C LYS A 55 6.14 10.69 -11.52
N LYS A 56 5.53 11.56 -12.34
CA LYS A 56 5.82 12.99 -12.35
C LYS A 56 5.66 13.63 -10.97
N LYS A 57 4.60 13.24 -10.23
CA LYS A 57 4.35 13.78 -8.91
C LYS A 57 5.39 13.31 -7.88
N LEU A 58 5.80 12.05 -7.93
CA LEU A 58 6.85 11.50 -7.06
C LEU A 58 8.21 12.15 -7.33
N ILE A 59 8.57 12.35 -8.60
CA ILE A 59 9.80 13.06 -8.99
C ILE A 59 9.81 14.49 -8.44
N ASN A 60 8.66 15.19 -8.48
CA ASN A 60 8.57 16.55 -7.97
C ASN A 60 8.60 16.64 -6.45
N LEU A 61 7.97 15.70 -5.76
CA LEU A 61 7.85 15.70 -4.29
C LEU A 61 9.05 15.03 -3.59
N ARG A 62 9.75 14.14 -4.26
CA ARG A 62 10.92 13.39 -3.75
C ARG A 62 10.69 12.83 -2.35
N PRO A 63 9.60 12.09 -2.14
CA PRO A 63 9.28 11.58 -0.81
C PRO A 63 10.25 10.48 -0.37
N LYS A 64 10.41 10.32 0.95
CA LYS A 64 11.14 9.19 1.54
C LYS A 64 10.37 7.89 1.37
N ASP A 65 9.05 7.94 1.57
CA ASP A 65 8.18 6.78 1.45
C ASP A 65 6.90 7.15 0.73
N VAL A 66 6.34 6.17 0.03
CA VAL A 66 5.07 6.29 -0.68
C VAL A 66 4.13 5.18 -0.23
N TYR A 67 2.93 5.56 0.14
CA TYR A 67 1.88 4.63 0.56
C TYR A 67 0.67 4.78 -0.35
N TYR A 68 0.05 3.68 -0.71
CA TYR A 68 -1.25 3.69 -1.36
C TYR A 68 -2.26 2.86 -0.56
N SER A 69 -3.53 3.17 -0.71
CA SER A 69 -4.59 2.45 -0.01
C SER A 69 -4.78 1.04 -0.57
N THR A 70 -4.93 0.06 0.31
CA THR A 70 -5.39 -1.28 -0.07
C THR A 70 -6.85 -1.25 -0.53
N SER A 71 -7.64 -0.27 -0.08
CA SER A 71 -9.00 -0.03 -0.53
C SER A 71 -9.03 0.80 -1.80
N ILE A 72 -9.96 0.46 -2.68
CA ILE A 72 -10.32 1.16 -3.91
C ILE A 72 -11.61 1.93 -3.63
N TYR A 73 -11.58 3.25 -3.83
CA TYR A 73 -12.67 4.15 -3.49
C TYR A 73 -13.38 4.69 -4.73
N LEU A 74 -14.68 4.93 -4.62
CA LEU A 74 -15.41 5.68 -5.63
C LEU A 74 -14.83 7.08 -5.79
N ASN A 75 -14.49 7.73 -4.65
CA ASN A 75 -13.85 9.04 -4.64
C ASN A 75 -12.67 9.09 -3.65
N PRO A 76 -11.43 8.74 -4.08
CA PRO A 76 -10.27 8.67 -3.20
C PRO A 76 -9.83 10.02 -2.64
N THR A 77 -10.21 11.13 -3.29
CA THR A 77 -9.81 12.47 -2.84
C THR A 77 -10.55 12.92 -1.57
N THR A 78 -11.69 12.32 -1.26
CA THR A 78 -12.48 12.62 -0.06
C THR A 78 -12.03 11.84 1.18
N VAL A 79 -11.16 10.84 1.03
CA VAL A 79 -10.66 10.03 2.16
C VAL A 79 -9.91 10.93 3.13
N GLY A 80 -10.45 11.07 4.33
CA GLY A 80 -9.91 11.91 5.41
C GLY A 80 -8.75 11.24 6.17
N PRO A 81 -8.14 11.95 7.14
CA PRO A 81 -7.22 11.35 8.10
C PRO A 81 -7.94 10.28 8.94
N ARG A 82 -7.19 9.31 9.45
CA ARG A 82 -7.73 8.34 10.42
C ARG A 82 -8.17 9.10 11.67
N GLY A 83 -9.49 9.29 11.85
CA GLY A 83 -10.09 9.83 13.06
C GLY A 83 -10.93 8.79 13.78
N LYS A 84 -11.32 9.08 15.03
CA LYS A 84 -12.17 8.20 15.87
C LYS A 84 -13.55 7.93 15.26
N GLU A 85 -13.99 8.77 14.34
CA GLU A 85 -15.27 8.66 13.63
C GLU A 85 -15.02 8.21 12.18
N ARG A 86 -14.75 6.93 12.00
CA ARG A 86 -14.87 6.27 10.70
C ARG A 86 -16.34 6.00 10.40
N SER A 87 -17.06 6.98 10.00
CA SER A 87 -18.24 6.73 9.21
C SER A 87 -17.78 6.43 7.78
N ILE A 88 -17.72 5.17 7.43
CA ILE A 88 -17.34 4.62 6.13
C ILE A 88 -18.17 5.27 5.02
N LEU A 89 -19.44 5.57 5.31
CA LEU A 89 -20.41 6.03 4.33
C LEU A 89 -20.41 7.55 4.10
N THR A 90 -19.91 8.36 5.03
CA THR A 90 -20.15 9.81 4.97
C THR A 90 -18.92 10.67 4.75
N LYS A 91 -17.73 10.24 5.16
CA LYS A 91 -16.51 11.07 5.09
C LYS A 91 -15.37 10.50 4.26
N SER A 92 -15.35 9.20 3.99
CA SER A 92 -14.20 8.52 3.40
C SER A 92 -14.38 8.10 1.95
N GLY A 93 -15.51 8.40 1.33
CA GLY A 93 -15.88 7.84 0.05
C GLY A 93 -16.35 6.37 0.18
N ILE A 94 -17.05 5.90 -0.83
CA ILE A 94 -17.55 4.53 -0.89
C ILE A 94 -16.41 3.60 -1.27
N VAL A 95 -16.18 2.56 -0.46
CA VAL A 95 -15.25 1.48 -0.77
C VAL A 95 -15.87 0.57 -1.83
N MET A 96 -15.22 0.45 -2.96
CA MET A 96 -15.69 -0.38 -4.08
C MET A 96 -15.10 -1.78 -4.08
N LYS A 97 -13.81 -1.88 -3.69
CA LYS A 97 -13.03 -3.11 -3.64
C LYS A 97 -11.90 -2.94 -2.64
N ASN A 98 -11.38 -4.05 -2.15
CA ASN A 98 -10.17 -4.05 -1.32
C ASN A 98 -9.14 -5.02 -1.88
N ASP A 99 -7.88 -4.77 -1.59
CA ASP A 99 -6.84 -5.79 -1.60
C ASP A 99 -6.67 -6.33 -0.17
N ILE A 100 -6.39 -7.62 -0.04
CA ILE A 100 -6.02 -8.22 1.24
C ILE A 100 -4.51 -8.08 1.37
N ALA A 101 -4.06 -7.29 2.34
CA ALA A 101 -2.66 -7.03 2.56
C ALA A 101 -2.18 -7.65 3.88
N PHE A 102 -1.09 -8.38 3.81
CA PHE A 102 -0.36 -8.91 4.96
C PHE A 102 0.98 -8.22 5.06
N ASP A 103 1.33 -7.81 6.27
CA ASP A 103 2.62 -7.23 6.64
C ASP A 103 3.34 -8.22 7.55
N LEU A 104 4.39 -8.86 7.03
CA LEU A 104 5.13 -9.95 7.68
C LEU A 104 6.50 -9.47 8.13
N ASP A 105 6.54 -8.82 9.27
CA ASP A 105 7.74 -8.27 9.88
C ASP A 105 8.34 -9.17 10.95
N ARG A 106 9.68 -9.14 11.10
CA ARG A 106 10.42 -9.78 12.18
C ARG A 106 11.43 -8.83 12.80
N GLU A 107 11.33 -8.60 14.10
CA GLU A 107 12.23 -7.74 14.86
C GLU A 107 13.20 -8.56 15.75
N PRO A 108 14.39 -8.01 16.04
CA PRO A 108 15.02 -6.86 15.40
C PRO A 108 15.48 -7.15 13.97
N LEU A 109 15.82 -6.11 13.18
CA LEU A 109 16.37 -6.29 11.83
C LEU A 109 17.67 -7.12 11.91
N SER A 110 17.65 -8.26 11.24
CA SER A 110 18.82 -9.15 11.07
C SER A 110 18.59 -10.08 9.88
N ILE A 111 19.65 -10.59 9.26
CA ILE A 111 19.56 -11.58 8.19
C ILE A 111 18.77 -12.80 8.65
N ARG A 112 19.01 -13.28 9.88
CA ARG A 112 18.30 -14.43 10.46
C ARG A 112 16.78 -14.18 10.55
N ASN A 113 16.38 -12.99 10.98
CA ASN A 113 14.96 -12.63 11.12
C ASN A 113 14.32 -12.38 9.76
N LEU A 114 15.05 -11.79 8.81
CA LEU A 114 14.58 -11.64 7.43
C LEU A 114 14.32 -13.02 6.78
N GLU A 115 15.21 -14.00 6.99
CA GLU A 115 14.97 -15.37 6.50
C GLU A 115 13.77 -16.05 7.18
N LYS A 116 13.48 -15.74 8.45
CA LYS A 116 12.25 -16.19 9.09
C LYS A 116 11.02 -15.55 8.46
N ALA A 117 11.04 -14.22 8.25
CA ALA A 117 9.96 -13.51 7.57
C ALA A 117 9.70 -14.07 6.16
N ARG A 118 10.77 -14.43 5.41
CA ARG A 118 10.66 -15.09 4.10
C ARG A 118 9.98 -16.46 4.18
N LYS A 119 10.29 -17.24 5.22
CA LYS A 119 9.63 -18.55 5.45
C LYS A 119 8.16 -18.37 5.83
N ASP A 120 7.84 -17.37 6.66
CA ASP A 120 6.45 -17.05 7.02
C ASP A 120 5.66 -16.59 5.79
N CYS A 121 6.28 -15.79 4.92
CA CYS A 121 5.71 -15.39 3.64
C CYS A 121 5.37 -16.61 2.78
N LYS A 122 6.28 -17.57 2.65
CA LYS A 122 6.02 -18.81 1.90
C LYS A 122 4.86 -19.60 2.48
N ARG A 123 4.82 -19.80 3.81
CA ARG A 123 3.71 -20.50 4.47
C ARG A 123 2.37 -19.82 4.25
N LEU A 124 2.35 -18.48 4.29
CA LEU A 124 1.14 -17.72 3.97
C LEU A 124 0.70 -17.94 2.53
N ILE A 125 1.64 -17.96 1.59
CA ILE A 125 1.32 -18.19 0.17
C ILE A 125 0.73 -19.57 -0.01
N ASP A 126 1.40 -20.61 0.50
CA ASP A 126 0.94 -22.00 0.41
C ASP A 126 -0.51 -22.10 1.00
N PHE A 127 -0.75 -21.50 2.16
CA PHE A 127 -2.07 -21.50 2.79
C PHE A 127 -3.15 -20.75 1.98
N MET A 128 -2.80 -19.62 1.39
CA MET A 128 -3.74 -18.81 0.59
C MET A 128 -4.01 -19.43 -0.78
N ASP A 129 -3.04 -20.11 -1.36
CA ASP A 129 -3.20 -20.87 -2.61
C ASP A 129 -4.15 -22.05 -2.41
N ASP A 130 -4.04 -22.80 -1.29
CA ASP A 130 -4.97 -23.87 -0.92
C ASP A 130 -6.41 -23.37 -0.78
N LYS A 131 -6.61 -22.08 -0.45
CA LYS A 131 -7.92 -21.42 -0.40
C LYS A 131 -8.38 -20.84 -1.75
N GLY A 132 -7.61 -21.00 -2.81
CA GLY A 132 -7.93 -20.48 -4.13
C GLY A 132 -7.82 -18.96 -4.25
N SER A 133 -7.07 -18.33 -3.35
CA SER A 133 -6.84 -16.88 -3.36
C SER A 133 -5.92 -16.47 -4.51
N SER A 134 -6.11 -15.28 -5.08
CA SER A 134 -5.27 -14.76 -6.16
C SER A 134 -4.18 -13.85 -5.62
N LEU A 135 -2.95 -14.31 -5.61
CA LEU A 135 -1.78 -13.50 -5.31
C LEU A 135 -1.62 -12.40 -6.37
N LYS A 136 -1.45 -11.16 -5.93
CA LYS A 136 -1.14 -10.02 -6.82
C LYS A 136 0.36 -9.81 -6.91
N TYR A 137 1.00 -9.62 -5.77
CA TYR A 137 2.46 -9.47 -5.70
C TYR A 137 2.97 -9.64 -4.26
N ILE A 138 4.28 -9.81 -4.17
CA ILE A 138 5.06 -9.79 -2.93
C ILE A 138 6.09 -8.68 -3.07
N ALA A 139 6.22 -7.85 -2.05
CA ALA A 139 7.24 -6.82 -2.00
C ALA A 139 8.06 -6.93 -0.72
N PHE A 140 9.38 -6.75 -0.84
CA PHE A 140 10.23 -6.53 0.33
C PHE A 140 9.91 -5.16 0.93
N SER A 141 9.70 -5.08 2.25
CA SER A 141 9.33 -3.83 2.93
C SER A 141 10.45 -2.77 2.95
N GLY A 142 11.65 -3.14 2.48
CA GLY A 142 12.84 -2.27 2.54
C GLY A 142 13.57 -2.33 3.88
N SER A 143 13.05 -3.07 4.86
CA SER A 143 13.62 -3.19 6.21
C SER A 143 13.60 -4.63 6.71
N LYS A 144 12.55 -5.07 7.38
CA LYS A 144 12.52 -6.25 8.24
C LYS A 144 11.54 -7.33 7.82
N GLY A 145 10.86 -7.17 6.67
CA GLY A 145 9.83 -8.10 6.26
C GLY A 145 9.35 -7.99 4.83
N PHE A 146 8.14 -8.48 4.60
CA PHE A 146 7.52 -8.55 3.28
C PHE A 146 6.05 -8.15 3.36
N HIS A 147 5.59 -7.43 2.36
CA HIS A 147 4.18 -7.20 2.10
C HIS A 147 3.69 -8.23 1.08
N VAL A 148 2.63 -8.96 1.40
CA VAL A 148 1.99 -9.92 0.52
C VAL A 148 0.59 -9.43 0.21
N ILE A 149 0.27 -9.25 -1.07
CA ILE A 149 -0.97 -8.63 -1.51
C ILE A 149 -1.77 -9.60 -2.35
N TYR A 150 -3.00 -9.84 -1.94
CA TYR A 150 -3.98 -10.67 -2.63
C TYR A 150 -5.18 -9.86 -3.14
N ASP A 151 -5.81 -10.37 -4.17
CA ASP A 151 -7.07 -9.85 -4.67
C ASP A 151 -8.23 -10.32 -3.77
N ASP A 152 -9.07 -9.42 -3.30
CA ASP A 152 -10.30 -9.76 -2.57
C ASP A 152 -11.43 -10.04 -3.56
N LYS A 153 -11.47 -11.28 -4.08
CA LYS A 153 -12.51 -11.71 -5.01
C LYS A 153 -13.88 -11.82 -4.36
N GLU A 154 -13.92 -12.26 -3.11
CA GLU A 154 -15.19 -12.45 -2.37
C GLU A 154 -15.80 -11.10 -1.99
N GLY A 155 -15.01 -10.14 -1.53
CA GLY A 155 -15.46 -8.82 -1.17
C GLY A 155 -16.09 -8.04 -2.33
N VAL A 156 -15.66 -8.31 -3.56
CA VAL A 156 -16.24 -7.68 -4.76
C VAL A 156 -17.69 -8.14 -5.00
N ALA A 157 -18.05 -9.37 -4.63
CA ALA A 157 -19.40 -9.91 -4.79
C ALA A 157 -20.41 -9.30 -3.81
N ILE A 158 -19.95 -8.64 -2.74
CA ILE A 158 -20.81 -8.02 -1.73
C ILE A 158 -21.24 -6.63 -2.24
N ALA A 159 -22.52 -6.46 -2.53
CA ALA A 159 -23.05 -5.20 -3.07
C ALA A 159 -22.99 -4.04 -2.04
N ASP A 160 -23.31 -4.33 -0.77
CA ASP A 160 -23.30 -3.32 0.30
C ASP A 160 -21.87 -2.98 0.73
N PRO A 161 -21.44 -1.70 0.67
CA PRO A 161 -20.10 -1.29 1.04
C PRO A 161 -19.74 -1.50 2.52
N PHE A 162 -20.74 -1.45 3.41
CA PHE A 162 -20.53 -1.67 4.83
C PHE A 162 -20.31 -3.17 5.11
N GLU A 163 -21.13 -4.03 4.53
CA GLU A 163 -20.96 -5.48 4.64
C GLU A 163 -19.61 -5.92 4.07
N ARG A 164 -19.19 -5.33 2.95
CA ARG A 164 -17.88 -5.57 2.34
C ARG A 164 -16.72 -5.26 3.29
N GLU A 165 -16.78 -4.12 4.00
CA GLU A 165 -15.75 -3.78 4.96
C GLU A 165 -15.79 -4.69 6.20
N MET A 166 -16.98 -5.07 6.65
CA MET A 166 -17.15 -6.02 7.75
C MET A 166 -16.59 -7.41 7.39
N GLN A 167 -16.77 -7.85 6.15
CA GLN A 167 -16.17 -9.08 5.65
C GLN A 167 -14.63 -9.05 5.72
N LEU A 168 -14.01 -7.97 5.27
CA LEU A 168 -12.56 -7.80 5.38
C LEU A 168 -12.05 -7.85 6.82
N ILE A 169 -12.78 -7.24 7.76
CA ILE A 169 -12.44 -7.29 9.18
C ILE A 169 -12.51 -8.73 9.70
N ARG A 170 -13.49 -9.51 9.28
CA ARG A 170 -13.63 -10.93 9.65
C ARG A 170 -12.46 -11.75 9.09
N ILE A 171 -12.17 -11.64 7.79
CA ILE A 171 -11.05 -12.34 7.14
C ILE A 171 -9.74 -12.05 7.88
N ARG A 172 -9.45 -10.78 8.16
CA ARG A 172 -8.23 -10.40 8.89
C ARG A 172 -8.16 -11.02 10.29
N LYS A 173 -9.29 -11.09 11.01
CA LYS A 173 -9.34 -11.69 12.34
C LYS A 173 -9.17 -13.21 12.32
N GLU A 174 -9.64 -13.88 11.29
CA GLU A 174 -9.51 -15.33 11.13
C GLU A 174 -8.08 -15.74 10.77
N LEU A 175 -7.39 -14.92 10.00
CA LEU A 175 -6.03 -15.20 9.53
C LEU A 175 -4.93 -14.85 10.56
N VAL A 176 -5.25 -14.11 11.62
CA VAL A 176 -4.31 -13.71 12.69
C VAL A 176 -4.38 -14.65 13.90
N LYS A 177 -5.30 -15.62 13.91
CA LYS A 177 -5.36 -16.68 14.93
C LYS A 177 -4.39 -17.81 14.59
#